data_8b1dc5701551066526440c1622b82aab
#
_entry.id   8b1dc5701551066526440c1622b82aab
#
_cell.length_a   1.000
_cell.length_b   1.000
_cell.length_c   1.000
_cell.angle_alpha   90.00
_cell.angle_beta   90.00
_cell.angle_gamma   90.00
#
_symmetry.space_group_name_H-M   'P 1'
#
loop_
_entity.id
_entity.type
_entity.pdbx_description
1 polymer ?
#
loop_
_entity_poly.entity_id
_entity_poly.type
_entity_poly.pdbx_seq_one_letter_code
_entity_poly.pdbx_strand_id
1 'polypeptide(L)'
;TRIIQAVGRCSRNPSDYSIVCVIGDTIQNDLTKQEKIKQFAPELRAEIQFGLENSMDYSNVNDVLEQAEDYLNRTARWQEAEEYIVQLRNGYWDEENNVEEQINQKLQQSALLELKFQYSLWKKDYKSAYEHAYSIVENLNAPALNGYKCFWNYMTGCMAYYLFKDGQAEYKTSGIQCLANAVKENMGIRWLPGLSEKLFFAKSEDVKDADF
;
A
#
# COMPACT_ATOMS: atom_id res chain seq x y z
N THR A 1 -4.82 -9.03 13.53
CA THR A 1 -6.29 -9.10 13.50
C THR A 1 -6.88 -9.78 14.75
N ARG A 2 -6.43 -10.96 15.16
CA ARG A 2 -6.93 -11.61 16.39
C ARG A 2 -6.51 -10.88 17.67
N ILE A 3 -5.32 -10.30 17.70
CA ILE A 3 -4.82 -9.51 18.83
C ILE A 3 -5.69 -8.25 18.98
N ILE A 4 -5.93 -7.50 17.89
CA ILE A 4 -6.80 -6.31 17.90
C ILE A 4 -8.22 -6.66 18.38
N GLN A 5 -8.75 -7.79 17.95
CA GLN A 5 -10.07 -8.27 18.41
C GLN A 5 -10.09 -8.64 19.89
N ALA A 6 -8.98 -9.17 20.40
CA ALA A 6 -8.87 -9.49 21.83
C ALA A 6 -8.76 -8.22 22.68
N VAL A 7 -7.89 -7.29 22.29
CA VAL A 7 -7.70 -5.99 22.97
C VAL A 7 -8.98 -5.15 22.93
N GLY A 8 -9.63 -5.04 21.79
CA GLY A 8 -10.87 -4.28 21.62
C GLY A 8 -12.10 -4.85 22.33
N ARG A 9 -11.98 -6.00 23.02
CA ARG A 9 -13.03 -6.53 23.88
C ARG A 9 -12.96 -6.04 25.34
N CYS A 10 -11.82 -5.47 25.70
CA CYS A 10 -11.58 -5.01 27.06
C CYS A 10 -12.13 -3.59 27.32
N SER A 11 -12.37 -2.78 26.27
CA SER A 11 -12.94 -1.44 26.35
C SER A 11 -14.18 -1.35 25.47
N ARG A 12 -15.36 -1.20 26.08
CA ARG A 12 -16.65 -1.12 25.37
C ARG A 12 -17.29 0.28 25.45
N ASN A 13 -16.79 1.12 26.34
CA ASN A 13 -17.28 2.46 26.60
C ASN A 13 -16.09 3.41 26.57
N PRO A 14 -16.23 4.67 26.13
CA PRO A 14 -15.17 5.68 26.20
C PRO A 14 -14.60 5.91 27.61
N SER A 15 -15.34 5.53 28.66
CA SER A 15 -14.87 5.58 30.04
C SER A 15 -14.19 4.29 30.53
N ASP A 16 -14.25 3.22 29.75
CA ASP A 16 -13.58 1.98 30.10
C ASP A 16 -12.08 2.08 29.77
N TYR A 17 -11.26 1.52 30.62
CA TYR A 17 -9.82 1.43 30.39
C TYR A 17 -9.29 0.05 30.80
N SER A 18 -8.27 -0.41 30.11
CA SER A 18 -7.68 -1.70 30.33
C SER A 18 -6.17 -1.68 30.13
N ILE A 19 -5.49 -2.55 30.85
CA ILE A 19 -4.05 -2.79 30.65
C ILE A 19 -3.92 -4.10 29.90
N VAL A 20 -3.14 -4.09 28.83
CA VAL A 20 -2.85 -5.28 28.04
C VAL A 20 -1.40 -5.66 28.24
N CYS A 21 -1.18 -6.79 28.91
CA CYS A 21 0.16 -7.34 29.08
C CYS A 21 0.45 -8.38 28.00
N VAL A 22 1.49 -8.15 27.20
CA VAL A 22 1.95 -9.11 26.20
C VAL A 22 3.13 -9.90 26.76
N ILE A 23 2.93 -11.20 26.96
CA ILE A 23 3.92 -12.09 27.55
C ILE A 23 4.34 -13.13 26.50
N GLY A 24 5.64 -13.22 26.26
CA GLY A 24 6.27 -14.22 25.40
C GLY A 24 7.03 -13.64 24.24
N ASP A 25 8.25 -14.11 24.06
CA ASP A 25 9.23 -13.62 23.09
C ASP A 25 8.74 -13.68 21.65
N THR A 26 8.00 -14.73 21.29
CA THR A 26 7.48 -14.90 19.92
C THR A 26 6.47 -13.81 19.55
N ILE A 27 5.56 -13.47 20.46
CA ILE A 27 4.54 -12.44 20.24
C ILE A 27 5.18 -11.06 20.25
N GLN A 28 6.07 -10.81 21.20
CA GLN A 28 6.81 -9.57 21.29
C GLN A 28 7.62 -9.32 20.01
N ASN A 29 8.45 -10.28 19.59
CA ASN A 29 9.23 -10.17 18.38
C ASN A 29 8.39 -9.99 17.12
N ASP A 30 7.17 -10.51 17.09
CA ASP A 30 6.27 -10.38 15.96
C ASP A 30 5.58 -9.01 15.93
N LEU A 31 5.18 -8.48 17.09
CA LEU A 31 4.55 -7.16 17.22
C LEU A 31 5.54 -6.01 17.01
N THR A 32 6.84 -6.22 17.30
CA THR A 32 7.88 -5.18 17.17
C THR A 32 8.46 -5.06 15.76
N LYS A 33 8.06 -5.95 14.82
CA LYS A 33 8.48 -5.82 13.42
C LYS A 33 7.88 -4.57 12.79
N GLN A 34 8.72 -3.67 12.32
CA GLN A 34 8.32 -2.40 11.71
C GLN A 34 7.30 -2.58 10.58
N GLU A 35 7.43 -3.64 9.77
CA GLU A 35 6.49 -3.95 8.70
C GLU A 35 5.08 -4.27 9.21
N LYS A 36 4.97 -4.83 10.42
CA LYS A 36 3.68 -5.16 11.05
C LYS A 36 3.10 -4.00 11.83
N ILE A 37 3.94 -3.25 12.53
CA ILE A 37 3.53 -2.04 13.26
C ILE A 37 2.84 -1.06 12.30
N LYS A 38 3.40 -0.86 11.10
CA LYS A 38 2.82 0.02 10.07
C LYS A 38 1.44 -0.42 9.55
N GLN A 39 1.02 -1.66 9.82
CA GLN A 39 -0.30 -2.16 9.44
C GLN A 39 -1.37 -1.91 10.50
N PHE A 40 -0.99 -1.43 11.68
CA PHE A 40 -1.92 -1.11 12.76
C PHE A 40 -2.39 0.33 12.65
N ALA A 41 -3.61 0.59 13.14
CA ALA A 41 -4.13 1.93 13.26
C ALA A 41 -3.24 2.79 14.18
N PRO A 42 -3.17 4.11 13.95
CA PRO A 42 -2.31 5.04 14.69
C PRO A 42 -2.43 4.94 16.21
N GLU A 43 -3.63 4.70 16.73
CA GLU A 43 -3.89 4.51 18.16
C GLU A 43 -3.10 3.32 18.70
N LEU A 44 -3.23 2.17 18.05
CA LEU A 44 -2.56 0.95 18.49
C LEU A 44 -1.04 1.03 18.28
N ARG A 45 -0.60 1.70 17.21
CA ARG A 45 0.85 1.97 16.98
C ARG A 45 1.44 2.77 18.13
N ALA A 46 0.75 3.83 18.56
CA ALA A 46 1.21 4.69 19.66
C ALA A 46 1.28 3.91 20.98
N GLU A 47 0.27 3.11 21.29
CA GLU A 47 0.24 2.28 22.51
C GLU A 47 1.33 1.21 22.51
N ILE A 48 1.56 0.54 21.37
CA ILE A 48 2.63 -0.46 21.24
C ILE A 48 4.00 0.21 21.39
N GLN A 49 4.21 1.35 20.74
CA GLN A 49 5.47 2.08 20.81
C GLN A 49 5.77 2.52 22.24
N PHE A 50 4.79 3.13 22.91
CA PHE A 50 4.89 3.51 24.31
C PHE A 50 5.22 2.31 25.22
N GLY A 51 4.51 1.19 25.03
CA GLY A 51 4.76 -0.03 25.80
C GLY A 51 6.15 -0.62 25.59
N LEU A 52 6.69 -0.55 24.36
CA LEU A 52 8.04 -0.99 24.05
C LEU A 52 9.11 -0.14 24.72
N GLU A 53 8.99 1.18 24.58
CA GLU A 53 9.96 2.13 25.16
C GLU A 53 10.02 2.00 26.67
N ASN A 54 8.88 1.91 27.34
CA ASN A 54 8.85 1.78 28.79
C ASN A 54 9.26 0.39 29.30
N SER A 55 8.90 -0.68 28.61
CA SER A 55 9.23 -2.04 29.06
C SER A 55 10.70 -2.40 28.93
N MET A 56 11.49 -1.66 28.14
CA MET A 56 12.94 -1.85 28.06
C MET A 56 13.67 -1.46 29.34
N ASP A 57 13.11 -0.55 30.13
CA ASP A 57 13.69 -0.01 31.35
C ASP A 57 13.28 -0.80 32.61
N TYR A 58 12.34 -1.75 32.49
CA TYR A 58 11.90 -2.53 33.62
C TYR A 58 12.98 -3.53 34.08
N SER A 59 13.41 -3.38 35.33
CA SER A 59 14.39 -4.26 35.95
C SER A 59 13.75 -5.37 36.79
N ASN A 60 12.50 -5.20 37.20
CA ASN A 60 11.76 -6.14 38.03
C ASN A 60 10.24 -6.01 37.90
N VAL A 61 9.50 -6.92 38.52
CA VAL A 61 8.03 -6.95 38.49
C VAL A 61 7.41 -5.70 39.16
N ASN A 62 8.07 -5.08 40.11
CA ASN A 62 7.51 -3.92 40.80
C ASN A 62 7.43 -2.71 39.85
N ASP A 63 8.35 -2.57 38.90
CA ASP A 63 8.30 -1.49 37.91
C ASP A 63 7.03 -1.56 37.06
N VAL A 64 6.61 -2.79 36.71
CA VAL A 64 5.34 -3.05 35.99
C VAL A 64 4.14 -2.74 36.84
N LEU A 65 4.17 -3.10 38.13
CA LEU A 65 3.09 -2.85 39.07
C LEU A 65 2.93 -1.35 39.35
N GLU A 66 4.04 -0.60 39.55
CA GLU A 66 3.98 0.86 39.72
C GLU A 66 3.36 1.56 38.51
N GLN A 67 3.74 1.17 37.31
CA GLN A 67 3.13 1.75 36.10
C GLN A 67 1.65 1.41 35.98
N ALA A 68 1.26 0.19 36.33
CA ALA A 68 -0.15 -0.22 36.34
C ALA A 68 -0.94 0.57 37.38
N GLU A 69 -0.39 0.81 38.57
CA GLU A 69 -1.00 1.63 39.63
C GLU A 69 -1.12 3.11 39.20
N ASP A 70 -0.07 3.68 38.58
CA ASP A 70 -0.11 5.02 38.02
C ASP A 70 -1.25 5.19 37.00
N TYR A 71 -1.42 4.21 36.12
CA TYR A 71 -2.49 4.17 35.16
C TYR A 71 -3.88 4.07 35.81
N LEU A 72 -4.06 3.12 36.72
CA LEU A 72 -5.35 2.89 37.37
C LEU A 72 -5.77 4.09 38.26
N ASN A 73 -4.82 4.73 38.92
CA ASN A 73 -5.06 5.87 39.80
C ASN A 73 -5.02 7.22 39.08
N ARG A 74 -4.72 7.24 37.77
CA ARG A 74 -4.62 8.49 36.98
C ARG A 74 -3.69 9.51 37.61
N THR A 75 -2.53 9.09 38.04
CA THR A 75 -1.52 9.97 38.69
C THR A 75 -1.01 11.03 37.71
N ALA A 76 -0.33 12.06 38.23
CA ALA A 76 0.31 13.08 37.39
C ALA A 76 1.33 12.46 36.42
N ARG A 77 2.07 11.45 36.86
CA ARG A 77 3.01 10.70 36.02
C ARG A 77 2.32 10.00 34.86
N TRP A 78 1.13 9.44 35.09
CA TRP A 78 0.34 8.85 34.02
C TRP A 78 -0.20 9.91 33.05
N GLN A 79 -0.58 11.09 33.53
CA GLN A 79 -1.05 12.16 32.65
C GLN A 79 0.03 12.60 31.66
N GLU A 80 1.30 12.70 32.10
CA GLU A 80 2.44 12.96 31.22
C GLU A 80 2.62 11.84 30.17
N ALA A 81 2.47 10.59 30.59
CA ALA A 81 2.54 9.43 29.69
C ALA A 81 1.38 9.45 28.66
N GLU A 82 0.17 9.81 29.08
CA GLU A 82 -1.00 9.93 28.20
C GLU A 82 -0.82 11.04 27.16
N GLU A 83 -0.27 12.20 27.57
CA GLU A 83 0.09 13.27 26.64
C GLU A 83 1.11 12.81 25.60
N TYR A 84 2.11 12.05 26.01
CA TYR A 84 3.09 11.48 25.08
C TYR A 84 2.47 10.48 24.11
N ILE A 85 1.59 9.58 24.56
CA ILE A 85 0.84 8.64 23.70
C ILE A 85 0.00 9.41 22.68
N VAL A 86 -0.65 10.50 23.11
CA VAL A 86 -1.44 11.38 22.21
C VAL A 86 -0.55 12.03 21.14
N GLN A 87 0.65 12.50 21.52
CA GLN A 87 1.60 13.07 20.56
C GLN A 87 2.06 12.03 19.54
N LEU A 88 2.41 10.81 19.97
CA LEU A 88 2.76 9.70 19.06
C LEU A 88 1.63 9.39 18.09
N ARG A 89 0.40 9.31 18.59
CA ARG A 89 -0.81 9.04 17.80
C ARG A 89 -1.02 10.11 16.72
N ASN A 90 -0.93 11.37 17.10
CA ASN A 90 -1.09 12.49 16.18
C ASN A 90 0.00 12.46 15.09
N GLY A 91 1.26 12.17 15.47
CA GLY A 91 2.34 12.00 14.50
C GLY A 91 2.07 10.89 13.47
N TYR A 92 1.50 9.76 13.90
CA TYR A 92 1.14 8.67 12.99
C TYR A 92 -0.08 9.02 12.12
N TRP A 93 -1.07 9.75 12.63
CA TRP A 93 -2.19 10.26 11.84
C TRP A 93 -1.72 11.24 10.75
N ASP A 94 -0.80 12.13 11.08
CA ASP A 94 -0.24 13.07 10.12
C ASP A 94 0.58 12.34 9.04
N GLU A 95 1.32 11.30 9.41
CA GLU A 95 2.04 10.45 8.45
C GLU A 95 1.08 9.76 7.48
N GLU A 96 -0.01 9.15 7.97
CA GLU A 96 -1.01 8.46 7.15
C GLU A 96 -1.77 9.43 6.24
N ASN A 97 -2.22 10.57 6.77
CA ASN A 97 -2.92 11.59 6.00
C ASN A 97 -2.05 12.16 4.86
N ASN A 98 -0.76 12.40 5.11
CA ASN A 98 0.18 12.85 4.10
C ASN A 98 0.35 11.83 2.97
N VAL A 99 0.43 10.54 3.30
CA VAL A 99 0.52 9.45 2.31
C VAL A 99 -0.77 9.36 1.50
N GLU A 100 -1.92 9.41 2.15
CA GLU A 100 -3.23 9.36 1.48
C GLU A 100 -3.41 10.57 0.54
N GLU A 101 -3.06 11.76 0.96
CA GLU A 101 -3.13 12.96 0.13
C GLU A 101 -2.23 12.84 -1.11
N GLN A 102 -1.00 12.36 -0.97
CA GLN A 102 -0.10 12.13 -2.09
C GLN A 102 -0.66 11.09 -3.07
N ILE A 103 -1.27 10.01 -2.58
CA ILE A 103 -1.93 9.00 -3.40
C ILE A 103 -3.10 9.62 -4.16
N ASN A 104 -3.96 10.37 -3.48
CA ASN A 104 -5.12 11.03 -4.07
C ASN A 104 -4.72 12.05 -5.15
N GLN A 105 -3.66 12.84 -4.94
CA GLN A 105 -3.12 13.74 -5.94
C GLN A 105 -2.66 13.00 -7.20
N LYS A 106 -1.93 11.89 -7.06
CA LYS A 106 -1.49 11.06 -8.20
C LYS A 106 -2.67 10.45 -8.96
N LEU A 107 -3.67 9.97 -8.27
CA LEU A 107 -4.89 9.43 -8.89
C LEU A 107 -5.66 10.54 -9.64
N GLN A 108 -5.81 11.73 -9.07
CA GLN A 108 -6.45 12.87 -9.72
C GLN A 108 -5.70 13.31 -10.98
N GLN A 109 -4.37 13.38 -10.94
CA GLN A 109 -3.54 13.69 -12.10
C GLN A 109 -3.71 12.65 -13.21
N SER A 110 -3.85 11.38 -12.84
CA SER A 110 -4.04 10.27 -13.79
C SER A 110 -5.43 10.26 -14.41
N ALA A 111 -6.48 10.69 -13.71
CA ALA A 111 -7.86 10.61 -14.17
C ALA A 111 -8.11 11.32 -15.53
N LEU A 112 -7.52 12.50 -15.74
CA LEU A 112 -7.62 13.20 -17.02
C LEU A 112 -6.90 12.45 -18.14
N LEU A 113 -5.76 11.83 -17.84
CA LEU A 113 -5.01 11.03 -18.81
C LEU A 113 -5.77 9.77 -19.19
N GLU A 114 -6.49 9.15 -18.24
CA GLU A 114 -7.35 8.00 -18.49
C GLU A 114 -8.49 8.35 -19.45
N LEU A 115 -9.14 9.48 -19.26
CA LEU A 115 -10.16 9.97 -20.20
C LEU A 115 -9.57 10.20 -21.60
N LYS A 116 -8.40 10.81 -21.69
CA LYS A 116 -7.69 11.03 -22.96
C LYS A 116 -7.30 9.70 -23.61
N PHE A 117 -6.83 8.74 -22.83
CA PHE A 117 -6.53 7.39 -23.29
C PHE A 117 -7.76 6.73 -23.91
N GLN A 118 -8.90 6.70 -23.20
CA GLN A 118 -10.15 6.12 -23.70
C GLN A 118 -10.62 6.80 -24.97
N TYR A 119 -10.52 8.13 -25.05
CA TYR A 119 -10.88 8.88 -26.23
C TYR A 119 -9.98 8.56 -27.44
N SER A 120 -8.67 8.41 -27.21
CA SER A 120 -7.71 8.01 -28.24
C SER A 120 -7.99 6.58 -28.73
N LEU A 121 -8.34 5.65 -27.83
CA LEU A 121 -8.77 4.30 -28.21
C LEU A 121 -10.01 4.33 -29.09
N TRP A 122 -11.02 5.10 -28.73
CA TRP A 122 -12.24 5.23 -29.53
C TRP A 122 -11.95 5.75 -30.93
N LYS A 123 -10.99 6.66 -31.07
CA LYS A 123 -10.52 7.16 -32.36
C LYS A 123 -9.57 6.22 -33.10
N LYS A 124 -9.17 5.13 -32.51
CA LYS A 124 -8.12 4.22 -32.99
C LYS A 124 -6.76 4.92 -33.15
N ASP A 125 -6.53 6.00 -32.40
CA ASP A 125 -5.26 6.69 -32.33
C ASP A 125 -4.38 6.01 -31.27
N TYR A 126 -3.77 4.89 -31.66
CA TYR A 126 -2.97 4.06 -30.76
C TYR A 126 -1.70 4.74 -30.29
N LYS A 127 -1.18 5.74 -31.05
CA LYS A 127 0.00 6.50 -30.65
C LYS A 127 -0.33 7.41 -29.46
N SER A 128 -1.36 8.24 -29.58
CA SER A 128 -1.80 9.08 -28.45
C SER A 128 -2.26 8.23 -27.27
N ALA A 129 -2.91 7.09 -27.50
CA ALA A 129 -3.26 6.17 -26.43
C ALA A 129 -2.02 5.63 -25.70
N TYR A 130 -0.97 5.23 -26.43
CA TYR A 130 0.30 4.83 -25.84
C TYR A 130 0.90 5.94 -24.98
N GLU A 131 0.99 7.15 -25.51
CA GLU A 131 1.57 8.30 -24.80
C GLU A 131 0.82 8.63 -23.51
N HIS A 132 -0.51 8.59 -23.53
CA HIS A 132 -1.34 8.81 -22.34
C HIS A 132 -1.18 7.70 -21.31
N ALA A 133 -1.21 6.43 -21.74
CA ALA A 133 -1.00 5.28 -20.84
C ALA A 133 0.40 5.29 -20.21
N TYR A 134 1.43 5.63 -20.98
CA TYR A 134 2.79 5.77 -20.48
C TYR A 134 2.89 6.87 -19.43
N SER A 135 2.28 8.04 -19.68
CA SER A 135 2.24 9.15 -18.71
C SER A 135 1.52 8.75 -17.41
N ILE A 136 0.48 7.91 -17.48
CA ILE A 136 -0.17 7.38 -16.27
C ILE A 136 0.80 6.51 -15.48
N VAL A 137 1.54 5.60 -16.13
CA VAL A 137 2.55 4.75 -15.47
C VAL A 137 3.59 5.58 -14.74
N GLU A 138 4.07 6.67 -15.35
CA GLU A 138 5.04 7.60 -14.75
C GLU A 138 4.47 8.29 -13.49
N ASN A 139 3.19 8.67 -13.51
CA ASN A 139 2.54 9.30 -12.37
C ASN A 139 2.30 8.34 -11.20
N LEU A 140 2.11 7.05 -11.47
CA LEU A 140 1.77 6.03 -10.46
C LEU A 140 3.01 5.48 -9.72
N ASN A 141 3.95 6.33 -9.33
CA ASN A 141 5.21 5.95 -8.71
C ASN A 141 5.16 5.86 -7.17
N ALA A 142 4.08 5.32 -6.60
CA ALA A 142 3.93 5.06 -5.18
C ALA A 142 3.67 3.57 -4.91
N PRO A 143 4.29 2.96 -3.87
CA PRO A 143 4.13 1.52 -3.59
C PRO A 143 2.67 1.08 -3.42
N ALA A 144 1.83 1.90 -2.80
CA ALA A 144 0.40 1.64 -2.63
C ALA A 144 -0.37 1.56 -3.96
N LEU A 145 0.18 2.13 -5.04
CA LEU A 145 -0.42 2.14 -6.37
C LEU A 145 0.15 1.06 -7.31
N ASN A 146 1.02 0.17 -6.83
CA ASN A 146 1.67 -0.83 -7.67
C ASN A 146 0.68 -1.73 -8.43
N GLY A 147 -0.43 -2.13 -7.82
CA GLY A 147 -1.46 -2.91 -8.51
C GLY A 147 -2.10 -2.15 -9.67
N TYR A 148 -2.33 -0.86 -9.49
CA TYR A 148 -2.90 0.01 -10.51
C TYR A 148 -1.87 0.32 -11.62
N LYS A 149 -0.63 0.59 -11.24
CA LYS A 149 0.51 0.75 -12.14
C LYS A 149 0.75 -0.50 -12.99
N CYS A 150 0.61 -1.68 -12.41
CA CYS A 150 0.71 -2.97 -13.11
C CYS A 150 -0.31 -3.05 -14.27
N PHE A 151 -1.57 -2.69 -14.03
CA PHE A 151 -2.60 -2.64 -15.07
C PHE A 151 -2.22 -1.65 -16.19
N TRP A 152 -1.77 -0.45 -15.84
CA TRP A 152 -1.40 0.56 -16.83
C TRP A 152 -0.12 0.20 -17.60
N ASN A 153 0.84 -0.48 -16.99
CA ASN A 153 1.96 -1.08 -17.70
C ASN A 153 1.48 -2.09 -18.76
N TYR A 154 0.49 -2.93 -18.42
CA TYR A 154 -0.11 -3.84 -19.39
C TYR A 154 -0.79 -3.09 -20.54
N MET A 155 -1.61 -2.09 -20.24
CA MET A 155 -2.29 -1.29 -21.28
C MET A 155 -1.31 -0.56 -22.19
N THR A 156 -0.24 0.01 -21.64
CA THR A 156 0.85 0.63 -22.41
C THR A 156 1.52 -0.39 -23.34
N GLY A 157 1.81 -1.59 -22.83
CA GLY A 157 2.36 -2.67 -23.61
C GLY A 157 1.44 -3.13 -24.75
N CYS A 158 0.12 -3.17 -24.52
CA CYS A 158 -0.86 -3.46 -25.57
C CYS A 158 -0.85 -2.39 -26.69
N MET A 159 -0.81 -1.11 -26.33
CA MET A 159 -0.76 -0.04 -27.32
C MET A 159 0.54 -0.09 -28.13
N ALA A 160 1.67 -0.30 -27.48
CA ALA A 160 2.95 -0.52 -28.14
C ALA A 160 2.92 -1.70 -29.12
N TYR A 161 2.23 -2.77 -28.73
CA TYR A 161 2.04 -3.92 -29.63
C TYR A 161 1.23 -3.59 -30.88
N TYR A 162 0.14 -2.82 -30.76
CA TYR A 162 -0.63 -2.35 -31.91
C TYR A 162 0.21 -1.48 -32.86
N LEU A 163 0.99 -0.55 -32.31
CA LEU A 163 1.90 0.31 -33.08
C LEU A 163 2.99 -0.51 -33.80
N PHE A 164 3.57 -1.50 -33.11
CA PHE A 164 4.54 -2.42 -33.69
C PHE A 164 3.93 -3.23 -34.86
N LYS A 165 2.70 -3.73 -34.69
CA LYS A 165 1.99 -4.44 -35.79
C LYS A 165 1.68 -3.52 -36.98
N ASP A 166 1.47 -2.23 -36.74
CA ASP A 166 1.27 -1.22 -37.76
C ASP A 166 2.58 -0.75 -38.43
N GLY A 167 3.67 -1.48 -38.17
CA GLY A 167 4.99 -1.27 -38.81
C GLY A 167 5.93 -0.31 -38.08
N GLN A 168 5.56 0.19 -36.90
CA GLN A 168 6.39 1.09 -36.08
C GLN A 168 7.31 0.26 -35.18
N ALA A 169 8.43 -0.19 -35.71
CA ALA A 169 9.33 -1.15 -35.05
C ALA A 169 9.95 -0.66 -33.74
N GLU A 170 10.07 0.66 -33.56
CA GLU A 170 10.61 1.32 -32.37
C GLU A 170 9.82 1.01 -31.10
N TYR A 171 8.51 0.72 -31.20
CA TYR A 171 7.66 0.41 -30.05
C TYR A 171 7.83 -1.02 -29.52
N LYS A 172 8.55 -1.90 -30.21
CA LYS A 172 8.73 -3.30 -29.79
C LYS A 172 9.42 -3.40 -28.43
N THR A 173 10.53 -2.73 -28.26
CA THR A 173 11.34 -2.82 -27.03
C THR A 173 10.62 -2.24 -25.85
N SER A 174 10.01 -1.04 -26.00
CA SER A 174 9.25 -0.39 -24.94
C SER A 174 8.00 -1.21 -24.55
N GLY A 175 7.33 -1.80 -25.53
CA GLY A 175 6.18 -2.66 -25.28
C GLY A 175 6.54 -3.91 -24.48
N ILE A 176 7.61 -4.61 -24.86
CA ILE A 176 8.10 -5.77 -24.10
C ILE A 176 8.48 -5.36 -22.67
N GLN A 177 9.14 -4.22 -22.50
CA GLN A 177 9.52 -3.74 -21.17
C GLN A 177 8.31 -3.42 -20.30
N CYS A 178 7.29 -2.74 -20.86
CA CYS A 178 6.04 -2.47 -20.14
C CYS A 178 5.32 -3.75 -19.70
N LEU A 179 5.23 -4.74 -20.58
CA LEU A 179 4.62 -6.03 -20.25
C LEU A 179 5.44 -6.79 -19.20
N ALA A 180 6.77 -6.75 -19.27
CA ALA A 180 7.64 -7.35 -18.27
C ALA A 180 7.46 -6.66 -16.89
N ASN A 181 7.35 -5.34 -16.86
CA ASN A 181 7.06 -4.59 -15.63
C ASN A 181 5.68 -4.95 -15.08
N ALA A 182 4.66 -5.09 -15.93
CA ALA A 182 3.33 -5.51 -15.53
C ALA A 182 3.35 -6.89 -14.85
N VAL A 183 4.12 -7.83 -15.36
CA VAL A 183 4.28 -9.16 -14.75
C VAL A 183 5.06 -9.10 -13.45
N LYS A 184 6.14 -8.34 -13.41
CA LYS A 184 7.03 -8.20 -12.23
C LYS A 184 6.33 -7.53 -11.06
N GLU A 185 5.57 -6.48 -11.33
CA GLU A 185 4.87 -5.67 -10.32
C GLU A 185 3.48 -6.24 -10.00
N ASN A 186 3.12 -7.38 -10.57
CA ASN A 186 1.80 -7.98 -10.44
C ASN A 186 1.46 -8.34 -8.98
N MET A 187 0.41 -7.73 -8.45
CA MET A 187 -0.11 -7.92 -7.10
C MET A 187 -1.24 -8.97 -7.04
N GLY A 188 -1.15 -10.04 -7.83
CA GLY A 188 -2.10 -11.16 -7.80
C GLY A 188 -3.14 -11.19 -8.92
N ILE A 189 -2.97 -10.42 -9.98
CA ILE A 189 -3.81 -10.47 -11.17
C ILE A 189 -3.42 -11.69 -12.01
N ARG A 190 -4.10 -12.81 -11.82
CA ARG A 190 -3.71 -14.12 -12.34
C ARG A 190 -3.65 -14.24 -13.87
N TRP A 191 -4.50 -13.50 -14.59
CA TRP A 191 -4.57 -13.57 -16.06
C TRP A 191 -3.48 -12.74 -16.76
N LEU A 192 -2.97 -11.71 -16.09
CA LEU A 192 -2.07 -10.73 -16.69
C LEU A 192 -0.74 -11.29 -17.20
N PRO A 193 -0.02 -12.19 -16.48
CA PRO A 193 1.19 -12.79 -16.99
C PRO A 193 0.96 -13.54 -18.30
N GLY A 194 -0.06 -14.39 -18.36
CA GLY A 194 -0.34 -15.22 -19.53
C GLY A 194 -0.72 -14.41 -20.77
N LEU A 195 -1.40 -13.28 -20.63
CA LEU A 195 -1.69 -12.39 -21.77
C LEU A 195 -0.46 -11.57 -22.17
N SER A 196 0.33 -11.08 -21.21
CA SER A 196 1.54 -10.32 -21.49
C SER A 196 2.56 -11.14 -22.28
N GLU A 197 2.73 -12.41 -21.94
CA GLU A 197 3.65 -13.30 -22.65
C GLU A 197 3.23 -13.58 -24.10
N LYS A 198 1.93 -13.61 -24.38
CA LYS A 198 1.41 -13.94 -25.72
C LYS A 198 1.52 -12.80 -26.73
N LEU A 199 1.46 -11.55 -26.30
CA LEU A 199 1.34 -10.42 -27.21
C LEU A 199 2.49 -10.25 -28.20
N PHE A 200 3.75 -10.36 -27.76
CA PHE A 200 4.92 -10.19 -28.63
C PHE A 200 5.55 -11.51 -29.12
N PHE A 201 5.16 -12.65 -28.56
CA PHE A 201 5.68 -13.97 -28.92
C PHE A 201 4.75 -14.74 -29.85
N ALA A 202 3.49 -14.31 -30.02
CA ALA A 202 2.60 -14.90 -31.02
C ALA A 202 3.16 -14.63 -32.43
N LYS A 203 3.41 -15.69 -33.19
CA LYS A 203 3.73 -15.59 -34.63
C LYS A 203 2.56 -14.85 -35.29
N SER A 204 2.85 -14.03 -36.29
CA SER A 204 1.86 -13.22 -37.03
C SER A 204 0.70 -14.04 -37.65
N GLU A 205 0.84 -15.37 -37.71
CA GLU A 205 -0.18 -16.30 -38.20
C GLU A 205 -1.23 -16.67 -37.14
N ASP A 206 -0.88 -16.62 -35.85
CA ASP A 206 -1.78 -17.02 -34.75
C ASP A 206 -2.78 -15.94 -34.35
N VAL A 207 -2.66 -14.73 -34.90
CA VAL A 207 -3.45 -13.54 -34.46
C VAL A 207 -4.62 -13.25 -35.41
N LYS A 208 -4.74 -13.96 -36.53
CA LYS A 208 -5.85 -13.74 -37.49
C LYS A 208 -7.22 -14.22 -36.99
N ASP A 209 -7.24 -15.09 -35.99
CA ASP A 209 -8.47 -15.71 -35.47
C ASP A 209 -8.93 -15.20 -34.11
N ALA A 210 -8.30 -14.14 -33.54
CA ALA A 210 -8.77 -13.48 -32.34
C ALA A 210 -9.54 -12.21 -32.70
N ASP A 211 -10.72 -12.37 -33.22
CA ASP A 211 -11.74 -11.34 -33.23
C ASP A 211 -12.20 -11.10 -31.79
N PHE A 212 -11.89 -9.93 -31.24
CA PHE A 212 -12.47 -9.39 -30.01
C PHE A 212 -13.63 -8.47 -30.33
#